data_1045c8b2b916a493ee3f52b6e78fd8f2
#
_entry.id   1045c8b2b916a493ee3f52b6e78fd8f2
#
_cell.length_a   1.000
_cell.length_b   1.000
_cell.length_c   1.000
_cell.angle_alpha   90.00
_cell.angle_beta   90.00
_cell.angle_gamma   90.00
#
_symmetry.space_group_name_H-M   'P 1'
#
loop_
_entity.id
_entity.type
_entity.pdbx_description
1 polymer ?
#
loop_
_entity_poly.entity_id
_entity_poly.type
_entity_poly.pdbx_seq_one_letter_code
_entity_poly.pdbx_strand_id
1 'polypeptide(L)'
;MVLDFIKNTIKKTFPITHNMRYDVQTFKIIKIVLENESTFIDVGCHKGEVMDQALKLSPNGRHFAYEPIPYLCDELKVKYKDNCVVKNFAVSDSSGNSNFHHVVSNPAYSGIKKRSYPKEEKIIKIKIKTTTLDDQLINENRVDLIKIDVEGGEFGVLKGAEKVIEKFHPVIIFEHGLGASDFYNTSSEDIFNFFENSNYSLFTLKGFIGESSPLSKYKFNDLYNRNKEYYFLAMFKV
;
A
#
# COMPACT_ATOMS: atom_id res chain seq x y z
N MET A 1 -21.74 13.12 -16.36
CA MET A 1 -21.38 11.80 -16.93
C MET A 1 -20.34 11.90 -18.04
N VAL A 2 -20.59 12.54 -19.20
CA VAL A 2 -19.59 12.68 -20.30
C VAL A 2 -18.38 13.53 -19.88
N LEU A 3 -18.59 14.66 -19.20
CA LEU A 3 -17.52 15.54 -18.71
C LEU A 3 -16.63 14.86 -17.65
N ASP A 4 -17.20 14.02 -16.80
CA ASP A 4 -16.44 13.28 -15.77
C ASP A 4 -15.66 12.13 -16.40
N PHE A 5 -16.20 11.49 -17.44
CA PHE A 5 -15.50 10.49 -18.23
C PHE A 5 -14.29 11.13 -18.98
N ILE A 6 -14.48 12.29 -19.60
CA ILE A 6 -13.42 13.03 -20.30
C ILE A 6 -12.34 13.49 -19.29
N LYS A 7 -12.73 14.06 -18.13
CA LYS A 7 -11.79 14.45 -17.07
C LYS A 7 -11.01 13.26 -16.53
N ASN A 8 -11.64 12.11 -16.32
CA ASN A 8 -10.96 10.90 -15.84
C ASN A 8 -10.05 10.29 -16.92
N THR A 9 -10.41 10.38 -18.20
CA THR A 9 -9.56 9.92 -19.30
C THR A 9 -8.34 10.83 -19.46
N ILE A 10 -8.51 12.16 -19.41
CA ILE A 10 -7.39 13.12 -19.46
C ILE A 10 -6.46 12.95 -18.27
N LYS A 11 -6.98 12.75 -17.03
CA LYS A 11 -6.18 12.49 -15.83
C LYS A 11 -5.32 11.23 -15.96
N LYS A 12 -5.83 10.15 -16.58
CA LYS A 12 -5.07 8.91 -16.81
C LYS A 12 -4.00 9.07 -17.90
N THR A 13 -4.20 9.95 -18.85
CA THR A 13 -3.26 10.16 -19.98
C THR A 13 -2.17 11.18 -19.64
N PHE A 14 -2.48 12.19 -18.82
CA PHE A 14 -1.55 13.23 -18.38
C PHE A 14 -1.68 13.47 -16.86
N PRO A 15 -0.98 12.68 -16.03
CA PRO A 15 -1.03 12.86 -14.59
C PRO A 15 -0.40 14.19 -14.18
N ILE A 16 -1.23 15.08 -13.61
CA ILE A 16 -0.86 16.46 -13.27
C ILE A 16 -0.17 16.50 -11.89
N THR A 17 -0.50 15.58 -10.97
CA THR A 17 0.07 15.51 -9.62
C THR A 17 0.96 14.27 -9.44
N HIS A 18 1.83 14.29 -8.42
CA HIS A 18 2.65 13.13 -8.06
C HIS A 18 1.78 11.90 -7.74
N ASN A 19 0.72 12.05 -6.96
CA ASN A 19 -0.20 10.94 -6.62
C ASN A 19 -0.81 10.32 -7.87
N MET A 20 -1.32 11.12 -8.80
CA MET A 20 -1.86 10.60 -10.07
C MET A 20 -0.81 9.85 -10.90
N ARG A 21 0.47 10.25 -10.83
CA ARG A 21 1.57 9.50 -11.49
C ARG A 21 1.79 8.15 -10.82
N TYR A 22 1.76 8.10 -9.49
CA TYR A 22 1.90 6.85 -8.74
C TYR A 22 0.73 5.91 -8.99
N ASP A 23 -0.52 6.42 -9.07
CA ASP A 23 -1.67 5.60 -9.43
C ASP A 23 -1.49 4.94 -10.80
N VAL A 24 -1.10 5.73 -11.82
CA VAL A 24 -0.85 5.20 -13.17
C VAL A 24 0.30 4.19 -13.18
N GLN A 25 1.37 4.43 -12.43
CA GLN A 25 2.50 3.52 -12.32
C GLN A 25 2.12 2.24 -11.57
N THR A 26 1.38 2.35 -10.47
CA THR A 26 0.84 1.21 -9.71
C THR A 26 -0.02 0.31 -10.60
N PHE A 27 -0.94 0.90 -11.39
CA PHE A 27 -1.77 0.13 -12.33
C PHE A 27 -0.95 -0.57 -13.43
N LYS A 28 0.14 0.05 -13.90
CA LYS A 28 1.06 -0.62 -14.85
C LYS A 28 1.79 -1.80 -14.19
N ILE A 29 2.25 -1.62 -12.94
CA ILE A 29 2.95 -2.68 -12.19
C ILE A 29 2.01 -3.85 -11.91
N ILE A 30 0.79 -3.58 -11.47
CA ILE A 30 -0.24 -4.61 -11.27
C ILE A 30 -0.44 -5.44 -12.55
N LYS A 31 -0.48 -4.76 -13.71
CA LYS A 31 -0.61 -5.44 -15.02
C LYS A 31 0.61 -6.26 -15.42
N ILE A 32 1.80 -5.87 -14.96
CA ILE A 32 3.05 -6.62 -15.22
C ILE A 32 3.13 -7.86 -14.30
N VAL A 33 2.71 -7.71 -13.04
CA VAL A 33 2.93 -8.71 -11.99
C VAL A 33 1.79 -9.73 -11.89
N LEU A 34 0.52 -9.29 -12.03
CA LEU A 34 -0.62 -10.17 -11.83
C LEU A 34 -0.99 -10.95 -13.09
N GLU A 35 -1.17 -12.25 -12.89
CA GLU A 35 -1.75 -13.21 -13.82
C GLU A 35 -3.16 -13.60 -13.36
N ASN A 36 -3.85 -14.43 -14.13
CA ASN A 36 -5.25 -14.79 -13.93
C ASN A 36 -5.60 -15.38 -12.54
N GLU A 37 -4.65 -16.06 -11.89
CA GLU A 37 -4.82 -16.74 -10.58
C GLU A 37 -3.96 -16.10 -9.48
N SER A 38 -3.39 -14.94 -9.71
CA SER A 38 -2.53 -14.26 -8.75
C SER A 38 -3.29 -13.77 -7.53
N THR A 39 -2.64 -13.79 -6.38
CA THR A 39 -3.18 -13.26 -5.12
C THR A 39 -2.61 -11.88 -4.85
N PHE A 40 -3.50 -10.90 -4.71
CA PHE A 40 -3.17 -9.51 -4.40
C PHE A 40 -3.68 -9.12 -3.00
N ILE A 41 -2.82 -8.45 -2.25
CA ILE A 41 -3.11 -7.93 -0.90
C ILE A 41 -3.07 -6.40 -0.96
N ASP A 42 -4.17 -5.73 -0.60
CA ASP A 42 -4.27 -4.26 -0.53
C ASP A 42 -4.40 -3.82 0.94
N VAL A 43 -3.33 -3.29 1.49
CA VAL A 43 -3.27 -2.79 2.87
C VAL A 43 -3.44 -1.27 2.86
N GLY A 44 -4.55 -0.79 3.46
CA GLY A 44 -5.03 0.58 3.31
C GLY A 44 -5.80 0.74 2.00
N CYS A 45 -6.80 -0.12 1.82
CA CYS A 45 -7.55 -0.24 0.56
C CYS A 45 -8.43 0.99 0.25
N HIS A 46 -8.81 1.79 1.24
CA HIS A 46 -9.66 2.98 1.13
C HIS A 46 -10.95 2.67 0.34
N LYS A 47 -11.12 3.22 -0.88
CA LYS A 47 -12.30 2.97 -1.76
C LYS A 47 -12.12 1.81 -2.74
N GLY A 48 -10.96 1.15 -2.69
CA GLY A 48 -10.68 -0.04 -3.48
C GLY A 48 -10.33 0.19 -4.95
N GLU A 49 -9.85 1.38 -5.32
CA GLU A 49 -9.53 1.69 -6.72
C GLU A 49 -8.42 0.80 -7.27
N VAL A 50 -7.45 0.43 -6.43
CA VAL A 50 -6.35 -0.48 -6.79
C VAL A 50 -6.86 -1.92 -6.86
N MET A 51 -7.67 -2.35 -5.89
CA MET A 51 -8.31 -3.67 -5.88
C MET A 51 -9.21 -3.88 -7.10
N ASP A 52 -9.94 -2.84 -7.56
CA ASP A 52 -10.74 -2.91 -8.78
C ASP A 52 -9.94 -3.30 -10.03
N GLN A 53 -8.67 -2.90 -10.11
CA GLN A 53 -7.79 -3.29 -11.21
C GLN A 53 -7.26 -4.71 -11.02
N ALA A 54 -6.89 -5.08 -9.81
CA ALA A 54 -6.41 -6.42 -9.50
C ALA A 54 -7.47 -7.49 -9.83
N LEU A 55 -8.72 -7.28 -9.40
CA LEU A 55 -9.85 -8.18 -9.70
C LEU A 55 -10.13 -8.36 -11.20
N LYS A 56 -9.86 -7.35 -12.03
CA LYS A 56 -10.01 -7.45 -13.49
C LYS A 56 -8.91 -8.29 -14.14
N LEU A 57 -7.70 -8.22 -13.60
CA LEU A 57 -6.51 -8.87 -14.15
C LEU A 57 -6.35 -10.30 -13.64
N SER A 58 -6.79 -10.53 -12.41
CA SER A 58 -6.70 -11.81 -11.72
C SER A 58 -8.06 -12.23 -11.16
N PRO A 59 -9.06 -12.50 -12.02
CA PRO A 59 -10.42 -12.81 -11.59
C PRO A 59 -10.56 -14.15 -10.86
N ASN A 60 -9.61 -15.06 -11.02
CA ASN A 60 -9.57 -16.36 -10.36
C ASN A 60 -8.63 -16.38 -9.15
N GLY A 61 -7.97 -15.26 -8.84
CA GLY A 61 -7.11 -15.11 -7.68
C GLY A 61 -7.90 -14.95 -6.38
N ARG A 62 -7.22 -15.17 -5.25
CA ARG A 62 -7.78 -14.95 -3.93
C ARG A 62 -7.25 -13.64 -3.35
N HIS A 63 -8.07 -12.59 -3.36
CA HIS A 63 -7.65 -11.24 -2.98
C HIS A 63 -8.06 -10.86 -1.56
N PHE A 64 -7.27 -10.00 -0.91
CA PHE A 64 -7.52 -9.49 0.44
C PHE A 64 -7.39 -7.97 0.47
N ALA A 65 -8.36 -7.32 1.12
CA ALA A 65 -8.37 -5.88 1.35
C ALA A 65 -8.48 -5.59 2.85
N TYR A 66 -7.60 -4.73 3.37
CA TYR A 66 -7.60 -4.30 4.77
C TYR A 66 -7.92 -2.82 4.83
N GLU A 67 -9.02 -2.47 5.52
CA GLU A 67 -9.48 -1.10 5.70
C GLU A 67 -9.96 -0.90 7.15
N PRO A 68 -9.24 -0.10 7.96
CA PRO A 68 -9.58 0.09 9.37
C PRO A 68 -10.81 0.96 9.61
N ILE A 69 -11.19 1.85 8.68
CA ILE A 69 -12.35 2.72 8.85
C ILE A 69 -13.64 1.91 8.63
N PRO A 70 -14.51 1.74 9.65
CA PRO A 70 -15.62 0.78 9.59
C PRO A 70 -16.56 0.99 8.40
N TYR A 71 -17.00 2.22 8.14
CA TYR A 71 -17.96 2.46 7.06
C TYR A 71 -17.35 2.21 5.67
N LEU A 72 -16.06 2.51 5.46
CA LEU A 72 -15.36 2.20 4.20
C LEU A 72 -15.20 0.68 4.03
N CYS A 73 -14.85 -0.01 5.11
CA CYS A 73 -14.79 -1.47 5.10
C CYS A 73 -16.15 -2.10 4.73
N ASP A 74 -17.25 -1.58 5.28
CA ASP A 74 -18.58 -2.09 4.99
C ASP A 74 -19.01 -1.78 3.54
N GLU A 75 -18.69 -0.61 3.01
CA GLU A 75 -18.87 -0.29 1.58
C GLU A 75 -18.07 -1.25 0.68
N LEU A 76 -16.82 -1.57 1.03
CA LEU A 76 -15.99 -2.51 0.28
C LEU A 76 -16.55 -3.93 0.32
N LYS A 77 -17.06 -4.41 1.47
CA LYS A 77 -17.73 -5.71 1.58
C LYS A 77 -18.93 -5.81 0.66
N VAL A 78 -19.77 -4.76 0.61
CA VAL A 78 -20.91 -4.69 -0.32
C VAL A 78 -20.45 -4.67 -1.78
N LYS A 79 -19.38 -3.91 -2.07
CA LYS A 79 -18.82 -3.75 -3.42
C LYS A 79 -18.26 -5.07 -3.97
N TYR A 80 -17.47 -5.79 -3.17
CA TYR A 80 -16.69 -6.95 -3.64
C TYR A 80 -17.38 -8.29 -3.38
N LYS A 81 -18.26 -8.38 -2.39
CA LYS A 81 -18.93 -9.63 -2.02
C LYS A 81 -17.93 -10.79 -1.87
N ASP A 82 -18.08 -11.82 -2.67
CA ASP A 82 -17.24 -13.03 -2.62
C ASP A 82 -15.95 -12.92 -3.44
N ASN A 83 -15.75 -11.83 -4.20
CA ASN A 83 -14.57 -11.66 -5.06
C ASN A 83 -13.32 -11.19 -4.32
N CYS A 84 -13.48 -10.67 -3.10
CA CYS A 84 -12.37 -10.21 -2.26
C CYS A 84 -12.70 -10.38 -0.78
N VAL A 85 -11.75 -10.88 0.00
CA VAL A 85 -11.87 -11.00 1.46
C VAL A 85 -11.58 -9.63 2.08
N VAL A 86 -12.62 -8.90 2.46
CA VAL A 86 -12.49 -7.56 3.07
C VAL A 86 -12.47 -7.67 4.59
N LYS A 87 -11.42 -7.13 5.21
CA LYS A 87 -11.16 -7.20 6.66
C LYS A 87 -11.11 -5.80 7.29
N ASN A 88 -11.86 -5.61 8.39
CA ASN A 88 -11.83 -4.36 9.15
C ASN A 88 -10.72 -4.38 10.20
N PHE A 89 -9.48 -4.25 9.74
CA PHE A 89 -8.27 -4.18 10.55
C PHE A 89 -7.34 -3.09 10.04
N ALA A 90 -6.60 -2.47 10.94
CA ALA A 90 -5.33 -1.86 10.59
C ALA A 90 -4.23 -2.92 10.66
N VAL A 91 -3.50 -3.13 9.59
CA VAL A 91 -2.35 -4.03 9.60
C VAL A 91 -1.16 -3.30 10.22
N SER A 92 -0.43 -4.00 11.10
CA SER A 92 0.71 -3.48 11.85
C SER A 92 1.65 -4.64 12.24
N ASP A 93 2.62 -4.38 13.13
CA ASP A 93 3.56 -5.37 13.67
C ASP A 93 2.98 -6.24 14.78
N SER A 94 1.75 -5.97 15.24
CA SER A 94 1.12 -6.71 16.33
C SER A 94 -0.41 -6.71 16.26
N SER A 95 -1.00 -7.83 16.69
CA SER A 95 -2.45 -8.01 16.81
C SER A 95 -2.96 -7.43 18.13
N GLY A 96 -4.12 -6.74 18.10
CA GLY A 96 -4.73 -6.15 19.30
C GLY A 96 -5.74 -5.04 19.01
N ASN A 97 -5.74 -4.02 19.85
CA ASN A 97 -6.57 -2.81 19.69
C ASN A 97 -5.70 -1.57 19.71
N SER A 98 -6.03 -0.60 18.89
CA SER A 98 -5.34 0.68 18.83
C SER A 98 -6.31 1.85 18.75
N ASN A 99 -5.80 3.06 19.06
CA ASN A 99 -6.44 4.30 18.69
C ASN A 99 -6.10 4.59 17.23
N PHE A 100 -7.05 5.15 16.51
CA PHE A 100 -6.89 5.54 15.12
C PHE A 100 -7.39 6.98 14.93
N HIS A 101 -6.59 7.80 14.28
CA HIS A 101 -6.92 9.18 13.96
C HIS A 101 -7.67 9.19 12.61
N HIS A 102 -9.00 9.14 12.69
CA HIS A 102 -9.84 9.23 11.50
C HIS A 102 -9.99 10.69 11.09
N VAL A 103 -9.44 11.04 9.94
CA VAL A 103 -9.56 12.36 9.32
C VAL A 103 -10.87 12.41 8.53
N VAL A 104 -11.92 12.88 9.15
CA VAL A 104 -13.29 12.87 8.60
C VAL A 104 -13.40 13.69 7.31
N SER A 105 -12.69 14.80 7.23
CA SER A 105 -12.66 15.68 6.05
C SER A 105 -11.87 15.10 4.87
N ASN A 106 -10.94 14.17 5.14
CA ASN A 106 -10.16 13.46 4.12
C ASN A 106 -9.73 12.08 4.64
N PRO A 107 -10.58 11.05 4.52
CA PRO A 107 -10.33 9.73 5.09
C PRO A 107 -9.01 9.07 4.65
N ALA A 108 -8.51 9.42 3.46
CA ALA A 108 -7.22 8.91 2.97
C ALA A 108 -6.03 9.32 3.85
N TYR A 109 -6.14 10.37 4.65
CA TYR A 109 -5.09 10.83 5.58
C TYR A 109 -5.16 10.18 6.96
N SER A 110 -6.05 9.21 7.16
CA SER A 110 -6.28 8.57 8.46
C SER A 110 -5.19 7.54 8.79
N GLY A 111 -4.74 7.49 10.05
CA GLY A 111 -3.68 6.60 10.47
C GLY A 111 -3.67 6.32 11.98
N ILE A 112 -2.86 5.35 12.40
CA ILE A 112 -2.69 5.03 13.83
C ILE A 112 -2.07 6.21 14.58
N LYS A 113 -1.14 6.94 13.94
CA LYS A 113 -0.57 8.16 14.53
C LYS A 113 -1.14 9.41 13.84
N LYS A 114 -1.31 10.46 14.63
CA LYS A 114 -1.63 11.80 14.11
C LYS A 114 -0.37 12.36 13.45
N ARG A 115 -0.52 12.92 12.26
CA ARG A 115 0.56 13.57 11.51
C ARG A 115 0.22 15.04 11.20
N SER A 116 1.12 15.75 10.53
CA SER A 116 0.85 17.07 9.97
C SER A 116 0.09 16.96 8.66
N TYR A 117 -0.83 17.88 8.41
CA TYR A 117 -1.64 17.93 7.20
C TYR A 117 -1.43 19.27 6.48
N PRO A 118 -1.55 19.32 5.15
CA PRO A 118 -1.35 20.55 4.37
C PRO A 118 -2.33 21.68 4.72
N LYS A 119 -3.48 21.35 5.32
CA LYS A 119 -4.51 22.27 5.81
C LYS A 119 -5.13 21.72 7.09
N GLU A 120 -5.92 22.56 7.76
CA GLU A 120 -6.69 22.12 8.93
C GLU A 120 -7.69 21.03 8.55
N GLU A 121 -7.67 19.90 9.28
CA GLU A 121 -8.51 18.74 9.04
C GLU A 121 -9.36 18.42 10.29
N LYS A 122 -10.59 17.98 10.05
CA LYS A 122 -11.46 17.47 11.12
C LYS A 122 -11.07 16.05 11.47
N ILE A 123 -10.56 15.85 12.69
CA ILE A 123 -10.04 14.55 13.15
C ILE A 123 -10.85 14.09 14.35
N ILE A 124 -11.23 12.82 14.35
CA ILE A 124 -11.79 12.12 15.50
C ILE A 124 -10.93 10.90 15.83
N LYS A 125 -10.88 10.52 17.10
CA LYS A 125 -10.24 9.27 17.52
C LYS A 125 -11.28 8.16 17.56
N ILE A 126 -11.02 7.06 16.88
CA ILE A 126 -11.83 5.84 16.94
C ILE A 126 -10.99 4.69 17.47
N LYS A 127 -11.63 3.66 18.01
CA LYS A 127 -10.99 2.40 18.37
C LYS A 127 -11.07 1.46 17.17
N ILE A 128 -9.94 0.84 16.84
CA ILE A 128 -9.83 -0.14 15.76
C ILE A 128 -9.13 -1.39 16.28
N LYS A 129 -9.29 -2.49 15.55
CA LYS A 129 -8.48 -3.70 15.74
C LYS A 129 -7.23 -3.62 14.87
N THR A 130 -6.11 -4.12 15.41
CA THR A 130 -4.87 -4.33 14.64
C THR A 130 -4.64 -5.80 14.41
N THR A 131 -3.90 -6.13 13.37
CA THR A 131 -3.48 -7.51 13.04
C THR A 131 -2.15 -7.50 12.28
N THR A 132 -1.50 -8.65 12.16
CA THR A 132 -0.35 -8.85 11.29
C THR A 132 -0.78 -9.54 9.99
N LEU A 133 -0.05 -9.37 8.90
CA LEU A 133 -0.29 -10.16 7.68
C LEU A 133 0.07 -11.64 7.92
N ASP A 134 1.06 -11.91 8.75
CA ASP A 134 1.45 -13.27 9.12
C ASP A 134 0.31 -14.05 9.75
N ASP A 135 -0.46 -13.42 10.67
CA ASP A 135 -1.63 -14.06 11.27
C ASP A 135 -2.79 -14.25 10.27
N GLN A 136 -2.99 -13.27 9.38
CA GLN A 136 -4.12 -13.27 8.48
C GLN A 136 -3.95 -14.21 7.28
N LEU A 137 -2.71 -14.44 6.83
CA LEU A 137 -2.38 -15.19 5.63
C LEU A 137 -1.70 -16.54 5.91
N ILE A 138 -1.75 -17.01 7.17
CA ILE A 138 -1.08 -18.24 7.61
C ILE A 138 -1.50 -19.47 6.79
N ASN A 139 -2.76 -19.54 6.37
CA ASN A 139 -3.33 -20.67 5.61
C ASN A 139 -3.30 -20.44 4.08
N GLU A 140 -2.72 -19.33 3.63
CA GLU A 140 -2.64 -19.05 2.20
C GLU A 140 -1.47 -19.81 1.54
N ASN A 141 -1.67 -20.12 0.27
CA ASN A 141 -0.69 -20.88 -0.50
C ASN A 141 0.04 -20.03 -1.54
N ARG A 142 -0.44 -18.80 -1.77
CA ARG A 142 0.10 -17.90 -2.78
C ARG A 142 -0.12 -16.43 -2.37
N VAL A 143 0.89 -15.61 -2.53
CA VAL A 143 0.83 -14.15 -2.46
C VAL A 143 1.81 -13.60 -3.49
N ASP A 144 1.32 -12.89 -4.50
CA ASP A 144 2.13 -12.42 -5.62
C ASP A 144 2.47 -10.93 -5.51
N LEU A 145 1.54 -10.14 -4.99
CA LEU A 145 1.68 -8.70 -4.87
C LEU A 145 1.04 -8.18 -3.58
N ILE A 146 1.76 -7.33 -2.87
CA ILE A 146 1.26 -6.58 -1.71
C ILE A 146 1.38 -5.08 -2.01
N LYS A 147 0.29 -4.31 -1.85
CA LYS A 147 0.35 -2.85 -1.77
C LYS A 147 0.18 -2.44 -0.32
N ILE A 148 1.04 -1.53 0.16
CA ILE A 148 1.03 -1.00 1.53
C ILE A 148 0.97 0.53 1.44
N ASP A 149 -0.11 1.10 1.96
CA ASP A 149 -0.37 2.54 1.97
C ASP A 149 -1.22 2.85 3.22
N VAL A 150 -0.55 3.07 4.34
CA VAL A 150 -1.15 3.18 5.67
C VAL A 150 -0.72 4.44 6.42
N GLU A 151 -0.34 5.45 5.63
CA GLU A 151 -0.14 6.81 6.12
C GLU A 151 0.97 6.92 7.19
N GLY A 152 2.13 6.25 6.87
CA GLY A 152 3.37 6.28 7.64
C GLY A 152 3.66 5.03 8.46
N GLY A 153 2.68 4.12 8.63
CA GLY A 153 2.82 2.87 9.38
C GLY A 153 3.40 1.69 8.61
N GLU A 154 3.91 1.90 7.39
CA GLU A 154 4.32 0.85 6.44
C GLU A 154 5.39 -0.08 7.02
N PHE A 155 6.33 0.44 7.79
CA PHE A 155 7.36 -0.39 8.44
C PHE A 155 6.75 -1.35 9.49
N GLY A 156 5.70 -0.94 10.19
CA GLY A 156 4.94 -1.83 11.06
C GLY A 156 4.29 -2.97 10.27
N VAL A 157 3.69 -2.66 9.11
CA VAL A 157 3.11 -3.67 8.21
C VAL A 157 4.17 -4.65 7.72
N LEU A 158 5.35 -4.17 7.30
CA LEU A 158 6.45 -5.01 6.84
C LEU A 158 6.93 -5.98 7.92
N LYS A 159 7.13 -5.49 9.16
CA LYS A 159 7.48 -6.34 10.31
C LYS A 159 6.40 -7.38 10.64
N GLY A 160 5.14 -7.02 10.47
CA GLY A 160 4.02 -7.96 10.65
C GLY A 160 3.79 -8.91 9.48
N ALA A 161 4.65 -8.88 8.46
CA ALA A 161 4.57 -9.66 7.24
C ALA A 161 5.84 -10.49 6.97
N GLU A 162 6.78 -10.60 7.93
CA GLU A 162 8.09 -11.23 7.72
C GLU A 162 7.98 -12.66 7.20
N LYS A 163 7.08 -13.48 7.78
CA LYS A 163 6.86 -14.87 7.36
C LYS A 163 6.20 -14.96 5.98
N VAL A 164 5.25 -14.05 5.68
CA VAL A 164 4.61 -13.96 4.36
C VAL A 164 5.64 -13.59 3.30
N ILE A 165 6.50 -12.61 3.59
CA ILE A 165 7.57 -12.15 2.69
C ILE A 165 8.58 -13.25 2.45
N GLU A 166 9.02 -13.96 3.50
CA GLU A 166 9.96 -15.08 3.42
C GLU A 166 9.38 -16.28 2.65
N LYS A 167 8.08 -16.58 2.86
CA LYS A 167 7.44 -17.76 2.27
C LYS A 167 7.10 -17.59 0.78
N PHE A 168 6.59 -16.40 0.41
CA PHE A 168 5.97 -16.20 -0.90
C PHE A 168 6.77 -15.31 -1.84
N HIS A 169 7.73 -14.54 -1.32
CA HIS A 169 8.54 -13.57 -2.08
C HIS A 169 7.71 -12.62 -2.96
N PRO A 170 6.61 -12.02 -2.44
CA PRO A 170 5.74 -11.17 -3.23
C PRO A 170 6.48 -9.92 -3.74
N VAL A 171 6.04 -9.36 -4.86
CA VAL A 171 6.37 -7.96 -5.18
C VAL A 171 5.65 -7.07 -4.18
N ILE A 172 6.32 -6.04 -3.65
CA ILE A 172 5.74 -5.15 -2.65
C ILE A 172 5.80 -3.71 -3.16
N ILE A 173 4.64 -3.06 -3.29
CA ILE A 173 4.53 -1.62 -3.53
C ILE A 173 4.21 -0.96 -2.20
N PHE A 174 4.95 0.08 -1.82
CA PHE A 174 4.75 0.73 -0.53
C PHE A 174 4.99 2.24 -0.59
N GLU A 175 4.23 2.99 0.22
CA GLU A 175 4.50 4.40 0.49
C GLU A 175 5.62 4.51 1.54
N HIS A 176 6.55 5.42 1.38
CA HIS A 176 7.52 5.80 2.39
C HIS A 176 8.02 7.22 2.13
N GLY A 177 7.48 8.18 2.83
CA GLY A 177 7.74 9.59 2.61
C GLY A 177 7.78 10.44 3.87
N LEU A 178 8.46 11.57 3.78
CA LEU A 178 8.47 12.60 4.83
C LEU A 178 7.07 13.20 5.01
N GLY A 179 6.72 13.51 6.25
CA GLY A 179 5.39 13.99 6.64
C GLY A 179 4.43 12.87 7.03
N ALA A 180 4.84 11.60 6.89
CA ALA A 180 4.10 10.42 7.34
C ALA A 180 4.99 9.47 8.15
N SER A 181 6.00 8.84 7.54
CA SER A 181 6.85 7.82 8.19
C SER A 181 7.69 8.37 9.35
N ASP A 182 8.11 9.63 9.30
CA ASP A 182 8.82 10.31 10.38
C ASP A 182 8.01 10.40 11.68
N PHE A 183 6.67 10.48 11.61
CA PHE A 183 5.81 10.39 12.81
C PHE A 183 5.82 9.01 13.47
N TYR A 184 6.25 7.98 12.75
CA TYR A 184 6.42 6.62 13.27
C TYR A 184 7.88 6.32 13.68
N ASN A 185 8.77 7.32 13.61
CA ASN A 185 10.21 7.20 13.84
C ASN A 185 10.86 6.16 12.91
N THR A 186 10.36 6.06 11.68
CA THR A 186 10.90 5.16 10.67
C THR A 186 11.76 5.97 9.71
N SER A 187 13.03 5.60 9.61
CA SER A 187 13.98 6.18 8.67
C SER A 187 13.99 5.42 7.34
N SER A 188 14.49 6.05 6.29
CA SER A 188 14.77 5.35 5.03
C SER A 188 15.80 4.23 5.18
N GLU A 189 16.72 4.36 6.15
CA GLU A 189 17.69 3.31 6.45
C GLU A 189 17.06 2.06 7.04
N ASP A 190 16.05 2.20 7.92
CA ASP A 190 15.30 1.07 8.49
C ASP A 190 14.62 0.25 7.38
N ILE A 191 13.96 0.94 6.45
CA ILE A 191 13.30 0.31 5.29
C ILE A 191 14.31 -0.37 4.37
N PHE A 192 15.40 0.34 4.02
CA PHE A 192 16.40 -0.24 3.14
C PHE A 192 17.03 -1.50 3.73
N ASN A 193 17.44 -1.45 5.01
CA ASN A 193 18.05 -2.57 5.72
C ASN A 193 17.08 -3.76 5.84
N PHE A 194 15.79 -3.50 6.11
CA PHE A 194 14.77 -4.55 6.15
C PHE A 194 14.72 -5.33 4.83
N PHE A 195 14.61 -4.64 3.71
CA PHE A 195 14.52 -5.28 2.40
C PHE A 195 15.85 -5.93 1.97
N GLU A 196 16.99 -5.31 2.28
CA GLU A 196 18.29 -5.90 2.00
C GLU A 196 18.49 -7.21 2.76
N ASN A 197 18.15 -7.25 4.06
CA ASN A 197 18.23 -8.45 4.89
C ASN A 197 17.25 -9.55 4.45
N SER A 198 16.12 -9.18 3.85
CA SER A 198 15.14 -10.11 3.29
C SER A 198 15.46 -10.54 1.84
N ASN A 199 16.64 -10.20 1.31
CA ASN A 199 17.09 -10.48 -0.06
C ASN A 199 16.22 -9.81 -1.14
N TYR A 200 15.76 -8.58 -0.91
CA TYR A 200 15.01 -7.77 -1.88
C TYR A 200 15.85 -6.64 -2.45
N SER A 201 15.52 -6.27 -3.68
CA SER A 201 16.01 -5.05 -4.34
C SER A 201 14.92 -3.98 -4.34
N LEU A 202 15.31 -2.72 -4.14
CA LEU A 202 14.39 -1.57 -4.16
C LEU A 202 14.45 -0.83 -5.49
N PHE A 203 13.31 -0.31 -5.93
CA PHE A 203 13.13 0.47 -7.15
C PHE A 203 12.20 1.66 -6.89
N THR A 204 12.32 2.72 -7.68
CA THR A 204 11.18 3.62 -7.89
C THR A 204 10.16 2.90 -8.77
N LEU A 205 8.87 3.26 -8.69
CA LEU A 205 7.85 2.64 -9.56
C LEU A 205 8.18 2.84 -11.04
N LYS A 206 8.64 4.05 -11.41
CA LYS A 206 9.10 4.35 -12.78
C LYS A 206 10.32 3.53 -13.18
N GLY A 207 11.27 3.34 -12.24
CA GLY A 207 12.49 2.56 -12.48
C GLY A 207 12.18 1.10 -12.77
N PHE A 208 11.28 0.49 -11.99
CA PHE A 208 10.84 -0.88 -12.22
C PHE A 208 10.18 -1.05 -13.60
N ILE A 209 9.23 -0.17 -13.96
CA ILE A 209 8.55 -0.21 -15.27
C ILE A 209 9.53 -0.03 -16.44
N GLY A 210 10.59 0.74 -16.26
CA GLY A 210 11.61 1.01 -17.28
C GLY A 210 12.83 0.12 -17.17
N GLU A 211 12.77 -0.99 -16.43
CA GLU A 211 13.85 -1.98 -16.25
C GLU A 211 15.18 -1.37 -15.81
N SER A 212 15.12 -0.34 -14.98
CA SER A 212 16.32 0.31 -14.43
C SER A 212 17.00 -0.58 -13.39
N SER A 213 18.27 -0.35 -13.15
CA SER A 213 18.99 -1.01 -12.04
C SER A 213 18.36 -0.68 -10.68
N PRO A 214 18.45 -1.60 -9.70
CA PRO A 214 17.99 -1.37 -8.34
C PRO A 214 18.62 -0.11 -7.72
N LEU A 215 17.89 0.50 -6.78
CA LEU A 215 18.38 1.63 -6.00
C LEU A 215 19.48 1.17 -5.04
N SER A 216 20.61 1.88 -5.04
CA SER A 216 21.57 1.77 -3.93
C SER A 216 21.00 2.42 -2.66
N LYS A 217 21.49 2.03 -1.48
CA LYS A 217 21.14 2.63 -0.19
C LYS A 217 21.27 4.16 -0.22
N TYR A 218 22.37 4.67 -0.77
CA TYR A 218 22.59 6.11 -0.92
C TYR A 218 21.48 6.76 -1.77
N LYS A 219 21.14 6.16 -2.90
CA LYS A 219 20.13 6.71 -3.81
C LYS A 219 18.72 6.69 -3.21
N PHE A 220 18.36 5.61 -2.53
CA PHE A 220 17.08 5.50 -1.83
C PHE A 220 16.95 6.59 -0.76
N ASN A 221 17.99 6.74 0.09
CA ASN A 221 18.04 7.77 1.12
C ASN A 221 18.00 9.20 0.54
N ASP A 222 18.68 9.48 -0.59
CA ASP A 222 18.63 10.80 -1.26
C ASP A 222 17.20 11.11 -1.76
N LEU A 223 16.52 10.13 -2.35
CA LEU A 223 15.15 10.30 -2.84
C LEU A 223 14.17 10.62 -1.70
N TYR A 224 14.26 9.88 -0.60
CA TYR A 224 13.46 10.11 0.61
C TYR A 224 13.76 11.47 1.25
N ASN A 225 15.02 11.73 1.61
CA ASN A 225 15.41 12.93 2.35
C ASN A 225 15.15 14.23 1.58
N ARG A 226 15.18 14.19 0.25
CA ARG A 226 14.83 15.34 -0.61
C ARG A 226 13.38 15.36 -1.04
N ASN A 227 12.54 14.46 -0.52
CA ASN A 227 11.13 14.33 -0.85
C ASN A 227 10.86 14.27 -2.37
N LYS A 228 11.74 13.54 -3.10
CA LYS A 228 11.65 13.40 -4.56
C LYS A 228 10.73 12.28 -4.98
N GLU A 229 10.73 11.20 -4.21
CA GLU A 229 9.87 10.03 -4.38
C GLU A 229 9.39 9.56 -3.00
N TYR A 230 8.17 9.09 -2.93
CA TYR A 230 7.57 8.51 -1.72
C TYR A 230 6.78 7.23 -1.97
N TYR A 231 6.75 6.74 -3.22
CA TYR A 231 6.31 5.40 -3.56
C TYR A 231 7.44 4.60 -4.15
N PHE A 232 7.63 3.40 -3.63
CA PHE A 232 8.69 2.49 -4.01
C PHE A 232 8.14 1.09 -4.27
N LEU A 233 8.97 0.27 -4.89
CA LEU A 233 8.71 -1.14 -5.11
C LEU A 233 9.91 -1.96 -4.61
N ALA A 234 9.60 -3.07 -3.94
CA ALA A 234 10.57 -4.09 -3.57
C ALA A 234 10.30 -5.38 -4.34
N MET A 235 11.35 -6.01 -4.86
CA MET A 235 11.31 -7.27 -5.58
C MET A 235 12.40 -8.21 -5.07
N PHE A 236 12.04 -9.48 -4.86
CA PHE A 236 12.98 -10.51 -4.41
C PHE A 236 14.10 -10.73 -5.42
N LYS A 237 15.32 -10.90 -4.94
CA LYS A 237 16.51 -11.18 -5.78
C LYS A 237 16.51 -12.68 -6.11
N VAL A 238 16.36 -13.01 -7.37
CA VAL A 238 16.42 -14.37 -7.88
C VAL A 238 17.88 -14.80 -8.08
#